data_ff00bc4fc56317c66db6157c2e19b1e2
#
_entry.id   ff00bc4fc56317c66db6157c2e19b1e2
#
_cell.length_a   1.000
_cell.length_b   1.000
_cell.length_c   1.000
_cell.angle_alpha   90.00
_cell.angle_beta   90.00
_cell.angle_gamma   90.00
#
_symmetry.space_group_name_H-M   'P 1'
#
loop_
_entity.id
_entity.type
_entity.pdbx_description
1 polymer ?
#
loop_
_entity_poly.entity_id
_entity_poly.type
_entity_poly.pdbx_seq_one_letter_code
_entity_poly.pdbx_strand_id
1 'polypeptide(L)'
;MRGDRQDQQKKLSDEQLVLNAQSDKTAIGELIARYICTVEFLVKKYGAEVHEDLVQEGLMGLLGAVRTYREDKNAKFSTYATKCIKNKIISSVHRNALLSGGEEADLEAILGGGGTVPD
;
A
#
# COMPACT_ATOMS: atom_id res chain seq x y z
N MET A 1 7.85 -30.45 -9.64
CA MET A 1 7.91 -29.91 -9.95
C MET A 1 7.00 -29.59 -10.46
N ARG A 2 6.55 -29.85 -10.70
CA ARG A 2 5.63 -29.58 -11.11
C ARG A 2 4.85 -28.61 -10.45
N GLY A 3 4.78 -28.33 -9.25
CA GLY A 3 4.09 -27.25 -8.64
C GLY A 3 4.46 -25.93 -9.22
N ASP A 4 5.67 -25.80 -9.57
CA ASP A 4 6.14 -24.57 -10.14
C ASP A 4 5.42 -24.17 -11.37
N ARG A 5 5.23 -25.11 -12.25
CA ARG A 5 4.59 -24.80 -13.46
C ARG A 5 3.17 -24.50 -13.27
N GLN A 6 2.56 -25.20 -12.36
CA GLN A 6 1.18 -24.95 -12.10
C GLN A 6 0.99 -23.60 -11.51
N ASP A 7 1.89 -23.20 -10.64
CA ASP A 7 1.79 -21.89 -10.05
C ASP A 7 1.89 -20.80 -11.10
N GLN A 8 2.77 -20.98 -12.03
CA GLN A 8 2.91 -19.98 -13.07
C GLN A 8 1.68 -19.88 -13.90
N GLN A 9 1.10 -21.00 -14.23
CA GLN A 9 -0.07 -20.98 -15.06
C GLN A 9 -1.26 -20.43 -14.35
N LYS A 10 -1.31 -20.63 -13.05
CA LYS A 10 -2.46 -20.21 -12.29
C LYS A 10 -2.27 -18.91 -11.57
N LYS A 11 -1.17 -18.25 -11.83
CA LYS A 11 -0.90 -17.00 -11.16
C LYS A 11 -1.92 -15.99 -11.60
N LEU A 12 -2.67 -15.50 -10.65
CA LEU A 12 -3.68 -14.51 -10.92
C LEU A 12 -3.05 -13.14 -11.07
N SER A 13 -3.67 -12.30 -11.86
CA SER A 13 -3.25 -10.91 -11.92
C SER A 13 -3.58 -10.25 -10.60
N ASP A 14 -2.98 -9.11 -10.37
CA ASP A 14 -3.28 -8.37 -9.16
C ASP A 14 -4.75 -8.03 -9.10
N GLU A 15 -5.34 -7.65 -10.23
CA GLU A 15 -6.75 -7.29 -10.24
C GLU A 15 -7.64 -8.46 -9.89
N GLN A 16 -7.28 -9.64 -10.38
CA GLN A 16 -8.07 -10.81 -10.05
C GLN A 16 -7.95 -11.15 -8.57
N LEU A 17 -6.75 -11.03 -8.02
CA LEU A 17 -6.56 -11.29 -6.61
C LEU A 17 -7.34 -10.30 -5.75
N VAL A 18 -7.37 -9.05 -6.17
CA VAL A 18 -8.08 -8.05 -5.41
C VAL A 18 -9.56 -8.36 -5.38
N LEU A 19 -10.12 -8.72 -6.53
CA LEU A 19 -11.53 -9.06 -6.56
C LEU A 19 -11.82 -10.26 -5.69
N ASN A 20 -10.92 -11.25 -5.72
CA ASN A 20 -11.09 -12.41 -4.85
C ASN A 20 -10.97 -12.01 -3.39
N ALA A 21 -10.04 -11.13 -3.07
CA ALA A 21 -9.79 -10.75 -1.70
C ALA A 21 -10.93 -9.95 -1.10
N GLN A 22 -11.75 -9.34 -1.92
CA GLN A 22 -12.88 -8.60 -1.41
C GLN A 22 -13.91 -9.52 -0.79
N SER A 23 -13.87 -10.80 -1.14
CA SER A 23 -14.79 -11.75 -0.55
C SER A 23 -14.10 -12.95 0.10
N ASP A 24 -12.79 -13.09 -0.08
CA ASP A 24 -12.07 -14.27 0.41
C ASP A 24 -10.76 -13.81 1.04
N LYS A 25 -10.66 -13.97 2.34
CA LYS A 25 -9.51 -13.45 3.07
C LYS A 25 -8.21 -14.16 2.70
N THR A 26 -8.27 -15.35 2.16
CA THR A 26 -7.03 -16.05 1.84
C THR A 26 -6.28 -15.34 0.72
N ALA A 27 -6.97 -14.65 -0.16
CA ALA A 27 -6.31 -13.91 -1.21
C ALA A 27 -5.53 -12.70 -0.69
N ILE A 28 -5.89 -12.23 0.49
CA ILE A 28 -5.19 -11.10 1.07
C ILE A 28 -3.74 -11.44 1.38
N GLY A 29 -3.51 -12.65 1.87
CA GLY A 29 -2.14 -13.09 2.15
C GLY A 29 -1.27 -13.05 0.92
N GLU A 30 -1.83 -13.46 -0.20
CA GLU A 30 -1.09 -13.45 -1.45
C GLU A 30 -0.78 -12.01 -1.88
N LEU A 31 -1.72 -11.11 -1.71
CA LEU A 31 -1.49 -9.71 -2.05
C LEU A 31 -0.42 -9.10 -1.15
N ILE A 32 -0.46 -9.42 0.12
CA ILE A 32 0.56 -8.92 1.03
C ILE A 32 1.93 -9.41 0.58
N ALA A 33 2.01 -10.69 0.22
CA ALA A 33 3.29 -11.25 -0.23
C ALA A 33 3.80 -10.52 -1.47
N ARG A 34 2.91 -10.16 -2.38
CA ARG A 34 3.32 -9.47 -3.59
C ARG A 34 3.76 -8.04 -3.35
N TYR A 35 3.20 -7.40 -2.33
CA TYR A 35 3.42 -5.97 -2.13
C TYR A 35 4.29 -5.61 -0.95
N ILE A 36 4.75 -6.60 -0.17
CA ILE A 36 5.53 -6.28 1.01
C ILE A 36 6.82 -5.55 0.66
N CYS A 37 7.46 -5.95 -0.43
CA CYS A 37 8.69 -5.27 -0.83
C CYS A 37 8.42 -3.84 -1.26
N THR A 38 7.28 -3.62 -1.92
CA THR A 38 6.89 -2.27 -2.31
C THR A 38 6.67 -1.41 -1.07
N VAL A 39 6.00 -1.99 -0.06
CA VAL A 39 5.77 -1.27 1.17
C VAL A 39 7.10 -0.88 1.81
N GLU A 40 8.02 -1.84 1.91
CA GLU A 40 9.30 -1.57 2.53
C GLU A 40 10.09 -0.52 1.76
N PHE A 41 10.03 -0.60 0.44
CA PHE A 41 10.70 0.38 -0.39
C PHE A 41 10.15 1.78 -0.12
N LEU A 42 8.84 1.90 -0.05
CA LEU A 42 8.21 3.19 0.17
C LEU A 42 8.46 3.71 1.58
N VAL A 43 8.53 2.81 2.56
CA VAL A 43 8.86 3.24 3.91
C VAL A 43 10.27 3.84 3.94
N LYS A 44 11.22 3.19 3.28
CA LYS A 44 12.57 3.73 3.22
C LYS A 44 12.59 5.07 2.51
N LYS A 45 11.84 5.17 1.44
CA LYS A 45 11.86 6.39 0.65
C LYS A 45 11.26 7.58 1.39
N TYR A 46 10.21 7.36 2.14
CA TYR A 46 9.50 8.46 2.78
C TYR A 46 9.65 8.49 4.28
N GLY A 47 10.09 7.41 4.88
CA GLY A 47 10.20 7.33 6.32
C GLY A 47 11.61 7.36 6.87
N ALA A 48 12.59 7.41 6.01
CA ALA A 48 13.99 7.48 6.36
C ALA A 48 14.55 6.19 6.94
N GLU A 49 13.82 5.50 7.77
CA GLU A 49 14.22 4.21 8.30
C GLU A 49 13.06 3.26 8.18
N VAL A 50 13.38 1.98 8.02
CA VAL A 50 12.34 0.98 8.00
C VAL A 50 11.97 0.64 9.42
N HIS A 51 10.78 1.02 9.81
CA HIS A 51 10.25 0.70 11.12
C HIS A 51 9.08 -0.22 10.96
N GLU A 52 8.97 -1.15 11.86
CA GLU A 52 7.87 -2.08 11.83
C GLU A 52 6.52 -1.37 11.83
N ASP A 53 6.42 -0.30 12.60
CA ASP A 53 5.17 0.44 12.66
C ASP A 53 4.81 1.06 11.31
N LEU A 54 5.80 1.59 10.61
CA LEU A 54 5.53 2.18 9.31
C LEU A 54 5.20 1.13 8.26
N VAL A 55 5.83 -0.02 8.37
CA VAL A 55 5.49 -1.12 7.46
C VAL A 55 4.04 -1.53 7.68
N GLN A 56 3.61 -1.61 8.93
CA GLN A 56 2.23 -1.96 9.20
C GLN A 56 1.28 -0.91 8.68
N GLU A 57 1.63 0.36 8.81
CA GLU A 57 0.79 1.42 8.26
C GLU A 57 0.68 1.27 6.75
N GLY A 58 1.79 0.96 6.10
CA GLY A 58 1.76 0.74 4.67
C GLY A 58 0.88 -0.43 4.29
N LEU A 59 0.94 -1.50 5.07
CA LEU A 59 0.09 -2.65 4.80
C LEU A 59 -1.38 -2.30 5.02
N MET A 60 -1.68 -1.43 5.97
CA MET A 60 -3.05 -0.98 6.13
C MET A 60 -3.50 -0.18 4.93
N GLY A 61 -2.58 0.58 4.33
CA GLY A 61 -2.88 1.26 3.09
C GLY A 61 -3.21 0.30 1.97
N LEU A 62 -2.45 -0.79 1.91
CA LEU A 62 -2.71 -1.82 0.92
C LEU A 62 -4.10 -2.45 1.14
N LEU A 63 -4.44 -2.76 2.37
CA LEU A 63 -5.75 -3.34 2.65
C LEU A 63 -6.87 -2.37 2.31
N GLY A 64 -6.64 -1.09 2.57
CA GLY A 64 -7.61 -0.09 2.17
C GLY A 64 -7.78 -0.06 0.67
N ALA A 65 -6.68 -0.19 -0.06
CA ALA A 65 -6.74 -0.22 -1.50
C ALA A 65 -7.54 -1.42 -1.99
N VAL A 66 -7.35 -2.57 -1.34
CA VAL A 66 -8.10 -3.76 -1.73
C VAL A 66 -9.59 -3.53 -1.56
N ARG A 67 -9.97 -2.92 -0.45
CA ARG A 67 -11.39 -2.72 -0.19
C ARG A 67 -12.03 -1.70 -1.11
N THR A 68 -11.27 -0.74 -1.57
CA THR A 68 -11.86 0.36 -2.33
C THR A 68 -11.56 0.30 -3.83
N TYR A 69 -10.76 -0.64 -4.26
CA TYR A 69 -10.40 -0.70 -5.67
C TYR A 69 -11.62 -1.02 -6.52
N ARG A 70 -11.73 -0.33 -7.64
CA ARG A 70 -12.80 -0.56 -8.58
C ARG A 70 -12.21 -0.77 -9.95
N GLU A 71 -12.53 -1.90 -10.53
CA GLU A 71 -11.98 -2.29 -11.80
C GLU A 71 -12.43 -1.36 -12.92
N ASP A 72 -13.59 -0.76 -12.76
CA ASP A 72 -14.15 0.09 -13.80
C ASP A 72 -13.48 1.45 -13.89
N LYS A 73 -12.47 1.70 -13.06
CA LYS A 73 -11.78 2.98 -13.12
C LYS A 73 -10.60 2.99 -14.07
N ASN A 74 -10.39 1.92 -14.80
CA ASN A 74 -9.34 1.87 -15.79
C ASN A 74 -7.94 2.08 -15.25
N ALA A 75 -7.73 1.83 -14.00
CA ALA A 75 -6.42 1.96 -13.38
C ALA A 75 -5.95 0.59 -12.95
N LYS A 76 -4.67 0.34 -13.12
CA LYS A 76 -4.13 -0.90 -12.62
C LYS A 76 -4.11 -0.87 -11.12
N PHE A 77 -4.35 -2.03 -10.52
CA PHE A 77 -4.34 -2.10 -9.08
C PHE A 77 -2.98 -1.70 -8.51
N SER A 78 -1.89 -2.08 -9.19
CA SER A 78 -0.57 -1.75 -8.66
C SER A 78 -0.39 -0.24 -8.53
N THR A 79 -0.89 0.51 -9.48
CA THR A 79 -0.79 1.97 -9.42
C THR A 79 -1.63 2.51 -8.28
N TYR A 80 -2.83 2.01 -8.17
CA TYR A 80 -3.73 2.46 -7.12
C TYR A 80 -3.20 2.10 -5.73
N ALA A 81 -2.73 0.86 -5.60
CA ALA A 81 -2.23 0.40 -4.31
C ALA A 81 -0.99 1.17 -3.88
N THR A 82 -0.09 1.42 -4.82
CA THR A 82 1.12 2.16 -4.49
C THR A 82 0.77 3.54 -3.96
N LYS A 83 -0.22 4.18 -4.56
CA LYS A 83 -0.64 5.49 -4.10
C LYS A 83 -1.25 5.41 -2.70
N CYS A 84 -2.08 4.44 -2.45
CA CYS A 84 -2.70 4.28 -1.14
C CYS A 84 -1.66 3.98 -0.07
N ILE A 85 -0.71 3.12 -0.40
CA ILE A 85 0.36 2.78 0.54
C ILE A 85 1.19 4.00 0.84
N LYS A 86 1.58 4.73 -0.21
CA LYS A 86 2.41 5.91 -0.04
C LYS A 86 1.70 6.95 0.83
N ASN A 87 0.44 7.20 0.55
CA ASN A 87 -0.30 8.19 1.30
C ASN A 87 -0.38 7.82 2.78
N LYS A 88 -0.57 6.53 3.04
CA LYS A 88 -0.67 6.09 4.42
C LYS A 88 0.65 6.25 5.14
N ILE A 89 1.75 5.94 4.47
CA ILE A 89 3.07 6.07 5.07
C ILE A 89 3.37 7.54 5.35
N ILE A 90 3.10 8.39 4.38
CA ILE A 90 3.38 9.80 4.54
C ILE A 90 2.56 10.39 5.69
N SER A 91 1.29 10.01 5.78
CA SER A 91 0.46 10.47 6.87
C SER A 91 1.01 10.03 8.21
N SER A 92 1.52 8.81 8.30
CA SER A 92 2.05 8.30 9.54
C SER A 92 3.34 9.01 9.93
N VAL A 93 4.23 9.20 8.97
CA VAL A 93 5.47 9.92 9.22
C VAL A 93 5.16 11.30 9.74
N HIS A 94 4.18 11.95 9.14
CA HIS A 94 3.76 13.26 9.49
C HIS A 94 3.21 13.33 10.89
N ARG A 95 2.35 12.41 11.23
CA ARG A 95 1.78 12.34 12.56
C ARG A 95 2.88 12.15 13.60
N ASN A 96 3.85 11.30 13.29
CA ASN A 96 4.97 11.08 14.19
C ASN A 96 5.81 12.33 14.38
N ALA A 97 6.01 13.07 13.31
CA ALA A 97 6.76 14.32 13.40
C ALA A 97 6.07 15.32 14.30
N LEU A 98 4.75 15.41 14.19
CA LEU A 98 4.00 16.31 15.05
C LEU A 98 4.09 15.90 16.50
N LEU A 99 4.00 14.60 16.76
CA LEU A 99 4.09 14.12 18.12
C LEU A 99 5.47 14.36 18.72
N SER A 100 6.47 14.40 17.87
CA SER A 100 7.83 14.65 18.31
C SER A 100 8.20 16.12 18.30
N GLY A 101 7.23 16.99 18.06
CA GLY A 101 7.53 18.40 17.96
C GLY A 101 7.93 18.86 16.58
N GLY A 102 7.50 18.14 15.58
CA GLY A 102 7.79 18.51 14.20
C GLY A 102 7.16 19.83 13.84
N GLU A 103 7.59 20.39 12.73
CA GLU A 103 7.18 21.71 12.36
C GLU A 103 6.01 21.71 11.42
N GLU A 104 5.21 22.71 11.58
CA GLU A 104 4.02 22.83 10.77
C GLU A 104 4.33 23.08 9.31
N ALA A 105 5.44 23.72 9.05
CA ALA A 105 5.82 23.95 7.67
C ALA A 105 6.00 22.63 6.93
N ASP A 106 6.59 21.66 7.60
CA ASP A 106 6.74 20.36 6.99
C ASP A 106 5.40 19.70 6.75
N LEU A 107 4.50 19.92 7.69
CA LEU A 107 3.18 19.37 7.57
C LEU A 107 2.50 19.89 6.33
N GLU A 108 2.55 21.18 6.14
CA GLU A 108 1.92 21.77 4.98
C GLU A 108 2.54 21.30 3.69
N ALA A 109 3.86 21.19 3.67
CA ALA A 109 4.52 20.78 2.47
C ALA A 109 4.10 19.36 2.09
N ILE A 110 4.04 18.48 3.07
CA ILE A 110 3.66 17.11 2.80
C ILE A 110 2.20 17.00 2.40
N LEU A 111 1.34 17.67 3.12
CA LEU A 111 -0.08 17.60 2.81
C LEU A 111 -0.39 18.27 1.49
N GLY A 112 0.27 19.38 1.21
CA GLY A 112 0.04 20.05 -0.04
C GLY A 112 0.48 19.23 -1.21
N GLY A 113 1.61 18.55 -1.06
CA GLY A 113 2.13 17.76 -2.16
C GLY A 113 1.36 16.49 -2.37
N GLY A 114 0.90 15.88 -1.29
CA GLY A 114 0.23 14.64 -1.47
C GLY A 114 -1.23 14.72 -1.21
N GLY A 115 -1.75 15.89 -1.37
CA GLY A 115 -2.97 16.24 -0.77
C GLY A 115 -4.14 15.36 -0.95
N THR A 116 -4.29 14.76 -2.03
CA THR A 116 -5.52 14.07 -2.25
C THR A 116 -5.42 12.65 -1.83
N VAL A 117 -6.29 12.27 -0.97
CA VAL A 117 -6.34 10.89 -0.55
C VAL A 117 -7.29 10.17 -1.46
N PRO A 118 -6.87 9.07 -2.03
CA PRO A 118 -7.78 8.33 -2.90
C PRO A 118 -8.86 7.72 -2.07
N ASP A 119 -10.00 7.76 -2.58
CA ASP A 119 -11.12 7.13 -1.89
C ASP A 119 -11.65 5.98 -2.64
#